data_44bd503e7b5839c8dbdfed1220622f81
#
_entry.id   44bd503e7b5839c8dbdfed1220622f81
#
_cell.length_a   1.000
_cell.length_b   1.000
_cell.length_c   1.000
_cell.angle_alpha   90.00
_cell.angle_beta   90.00
_cell.angle_gamma   90.00
#
_symmetry.space_group_name_H-M   'P 1'
#
loop_
_entity.id
_entity.type
_entity.pdbx_description
1 polymer ?
#
loop_
_entity_poly.entity_id
_entity_poly.type
_entity_poly.pdbx_seq_one_letter_code
_entity_poly.pdbx_strand_id
1 'polypeptide(L)'
;MFCIQCEQTIQTPTVKGCSFAQGMCGKTSEVSDLQDVLVHSLQGVSFWANLGRACDVIDTEIDEWAPKAFFATLTNVNFDPARIIEFAQQSHEFKQRLEQQVRAAATLIGFEIPALSAAAQFDLPTDSSELLALAPQAAVNRGHDSQHEDVIGLRLLCLYGLKGAAAYMEHARVLGQTDNAIFAEYHEIMAFLGTDPSDLKQLLDTSMQIGLMNYKVMEMLDKGETDTFGHPQPTTVNVKTKKG
;
A
#
# COMPACT_ATOMS: atom_id res chain seq x y z
N MET A 1 18.34 -5.60 0.44
CA MET A 1 17.08 -5.18 1.14
C MET A 1 17.22 -3.75 1.63
N PHE A 2 16.14 -2.98 1.59
CA PHE A 2 16.06 -1.66 2.22
C PHE A 2 14.72 -1.56 2.99
N CYS A 3 14.73 -1.13 4.25
CA CYS A 3 13.52 -0.93 5.04
C CYS A 3 13.75 0.13 6.11
N ILE A 4 12.78 1.05 6.27
CA ILE A 4 12.79 2.08 7.32
C ILE A 4 11.46 2.10 8.12
N GLN A 5 10.72 0.99 8.14
CA GLN A 5 9.35 0.96 8.68
C GLN A 5 9.27 0.92 10.22
N CYS A 6 10.39 0.82 10.94
CA CYS A 6 10.35 0.76 12.40
C CYS A 6 11.55 1.47 13.03
N GLU A 7 11.50 1.63 14.35
CA GLU A 7 12.52 2.29 15.17
C GLU A 7 13.88 1.56 15.20
N GLN A 8 13.96 0.32 14.73
CA GLN A 8 15.21 -0.42 14.59
C GLN A 8 16.04 0.03 13.38
N THR A 9 15.51 0.98 12.61
CA THR A 9 16.21 1.56 11.45
C THR A 9 17.47 2.28 11.88
N ILE A 10 18.61 1.92 11.26
CA ILE A 10 19.88 2.62 11.44
C ILE A 10 20.01 3.66 10.31
N GLN A 11 20.35 4.88 10.69
CA GLN A 11 20.58 5.97 9.75
C GLN A 11 21.93 6.62 10.06
N THR A 12 22.94 6.30 9.27
CA THR A 12 24.29 6.87 9.35
C THR A 12 24.72 7.39 7.98
N PRO A 13 25.85 8.12 7.87
CA PRO A 13 26.37 8.54 6.57
C PRO A 13 26.61 7.41 5.58
N THR A 14 26.90 6.20 6.09
CA THR A 14 27.26 5.02 5.27
C THR A 14 26.20 3.92 5.26
N VAL A 15 25.23 3.94 6.19
CA VAL A 15 24.18 2.93 6.30
C VAL A 15 22.83 3.65 6.32
N LYS A 16 22.01 3.37 5.35
CA LYS A 16 20.65 3.92 5.20
C LYS A 16 19.62 2.80 5.40
N GLY A 17 18.77 2.94 6.41
CA GLY A 17 17.74 1.96 6.74
C GLY A 17 18.28 0.59 7.17
N CYS A 18 17.41 -0.40 7.31
CA CYS A 18 17.80 -1.80 7.41
C CYS A 18 18.24 -2.29 6.02
N SER A 19 19.55 -2.30 5.77
CA SER A 19 20.17 -2.72 4.51
C SER A 19 21.04 -3.98 4.66
N PHE A 20 20.77 -4.78 5.68
CA PHE A 20 21.46 -6.04 5.97
C PHE A 20 20.82 -7.21 5.20
N ALA A 21 21.44 -8.37 5.25
CA ALA A 21 20.88 -9.60 4.69
C ALA A 21 19.52 -9.99 5.35
N GLN A 22 19.33 -9.59 6.61
CA GLN A 22 18.12 -9.80 7.38
C GLN A 22 17.86 -8.59 8.28
N GLY A 23 16.59 -8.16 8.38
CA GLY A 23 16.18 -7.12 9.32
C GLY A 23 16.25 -7.57 10.78
N MET A 24 16.32 -6.62 11.72
CA MET A 24 16.27 -6.91 13.15
C MET A 24 14.98 -7.61 13.57
N CYS A 25 13.90 -7.43 12.83
CA CYS A 25 12.61 -8.12 13.03
C CYS A 25 12.58 -9.56 12.49
N GLY A 26 13.63 -10.03 11.85
CA GLY A 26 13.69 -11.33 11.20
C GLY A 26 13.26 -11.35 9.73
N LYS A 27 12.82 -10.22 9.15
CA LYS A 27 12.47 -10.14 7.73
C LYS A 27 13.70 -10.40 6.86
N THR A 28 13.59 -11.34 5.93
CA THR A 28 14.65 -11.64 4.96
C THR A 28 14.69 -10.58 3.84
N SER A 29 15.81 -10.49 3.13
CA SER A 29 15.89 -9.62 1.94
C SER A 29 14.87 -10.04 0.87
N GLU A 30 14.70 -11.34 0.67
CA GLU A 30 13.70 -11.88 -0.26
C GLU A 30 12.29 -11.36 0.04
N VAL A 31 11.82 -11.46 1.29
CA VAL A 31 10.51 -10.97 1.68
C VAL A 31 10.39 -9.45 1.52
N SER A 32 11.46 -8.71 1.86
CA SER A 32 11.48 -7.25 1.68
C SER A 32 11.34 -6.87 0.21
N ASP A 33 12.08 -7.53 -0.67
CA ASP A 33 12.12 -7.26 -2.09
C ASP A 33 10.80 -7.68 -2.77
N LEU A 34 10.19 -8.80 -2.38
CA LEU A 34 8.86 -9.20 -2.83
C LEU A 34 7.76 -8.23 -2.37
N GLN A 35 7.87 -7.70 -1.15
CA GLN A 35 6.93 -6.67 -0.67
C GLN A 35 7.04 -5.38 -1.49
N ASP A 36 8.24 -4.98 -1.91
CA ASP A 36 8.42 -3.81 -2.78
C ASP A 36 7.81 -4.05 -4.17
N VAL A 37 7.99 -5.27 -4.74
CA VAL A 37 7.34 -5.68 -5.99
C VAL A 37 5.82 -5.59 -5.87
N LEU A 38 5.24 -6.11 -4.79
CA LEU A 38 3.80 -6.03 -4.53
C LEU A 38 3.33 -4.57 -4.41
N VAL A 39 4.04 -3.73 -3.68
CA VAL A 39 3.70 -2.30 -3.52
C VAL A 39 3.67 -1.60 -4.89
N HIS A 40 4.69 -1.82 -5.72
CA HIS A 40 4.74 -1.20 -7.04
C HIS A 40 3.63 -1.71 -7.97
N SER A 41 3.31 -3.00 -7.92
CA SER A 41 2.19 -3.58 -8.65
C SER A 41 0.84 -2.99 -8.19
N LEU A 42 0.63 -2.80 -6.88
CA LEU A 42 -0.57 -2.15 -6.34
C LEU A 42 -0.71 -0.68 -6.76
N GLN A 43 0.40 0.03 -6.95
CA GLN A 43 0.38 1.37 -7.56
C GLN A 43 -0.15 1.32 -9.00
N GLY A 44 0.21 0.28 -9.76
CA GLY A 44 -0.34 0.03 -11.10
C GLY A 44 -1.82 -0.31 -11.11
N VAL A 45 -2.28 -1.18 -10.18
CA VAL A 45 -3.71 -1.46 -9.96
C VAL A 45 -4.46 -0.16 -9.66
N SER A 46 -3.91 0.66 -8.76
CA SER A 46 -4.54 1.90 -8.34
C SER A 46 -4.57 2.96 -9.44
N PHE A 47 -3.61 2.98 -10.35
CA PHE A 47 -3.68 3.82 -11.54
C PHE A 47 -4.94 3.52 -12.35
N TRP A 48 -5.20 2.25 -12.63
CA TRP A 48 -6.37 1.84 -13.42
C TRP A 48 -7.67 1.99 -12.63
N ALA A 49 -7.68 1.70 -11.32
CA ALA A 49 -8.84 1.91 -10.47
C ALA A 49 -9.24 3.39 -10.35
N ASN A 50 -8.25 4.29 -10.23
CA ASN A 50 -8.48 5.73 -10.20
C ASN A 50 -8.99 6.25 -11.56
N LEU A 51 -8.36 5.82 -12.65
CA LEU A 51 -8.79 6.19 -13.99
C LEU A 51 -10.19 5.64 -14.33
N GLY A 52 -10.49 4.43 -13.85
CA GLY A 52 -11.79 3.79 -14.00
C GLY A 52 -12.93 4.64 -13.47
N ARG A 53 -12.73 5.34 -12.36
CA ARG A 53 -13.73 6.24 -11.77
C ARG A 53 -14.13 7.40 -12.70
N ALA A 54 -13.21 7.86 -13.55
CA ALA A 54 -13.52 8.86 -14.58
C ALA A 54 -14.33 8.27 -15.75
N CYS A 55 -14.40 6.94 -15.87
CA CYS A 55 -15.11 6.20 -16.92
C CYS A 55 -16.32 5.40 -16.36
N ASP A 56 -16.76 5.68 -15.13
CA ASP A 56 -17.81 4.94 -14.41
C ASP A 56 -17.52 3.43 -14.25
N VAL A 57 -16.24 3.06 -14.21
CA VAL A 57 -15.77 1.69 -13.93
C VAL A 57 -15.29 1.62 -12.49
N ILE A 58 -16.03 0.93 -11.64
CA ILE A 58 -15.69 0.68 -10.22
C ILE A 58 -15.77 -0.82 -9.98
N ASP A 59 -14.71 -1.39 -9.44
CA ASP A 59 -14.63 -2.79 -9.06
C ASP A 59 -14.50 -2.89 -7.53
N THR A 60 -15.61 -3.20 -6.87
CA THR A 60 -15.67 -3.25 -5.40
C THR A 60 -14.80 -4.34 -4.79
N GLU A 61 -14.58 -5.45 -5.50
CA GLU A 61 -13.68 -6.50 -5.05
C GLU A 61 -12.25 -5.97 -4.97
N ILE A 62 -11.81 -5.21 -5.98
CA ILE A 62 -10.47 -4.63 -6.02
C ILE A 62 -10.34 -3.51 -4.98
N ASP A 63 -11.37 -2.68 -4.82
CA ASP A 63 -11.41 -1.61 -3.83
C ASP A 63 -11.21 -2.15 -2.41
N GLU A 64 -11.87 -3.25 -2.07
CA GLU A 64 -11.71 -3.89 -0.75
C GLU A 64 -10.39 -4.67 -0.61
N TRP A 65 -9.93 -5.28 -1.70
CA TRP A 65 -8.76 -6.15 -1.66
C TRP A 65 -7.44 -5.37 -1.65
N ALA A 66 -7.33 -4.25 -2.39
CA ALA A 66 -6.07 -3.53 -2.55
C ALA A 66 -5.50 -2.99 -1.22
N PRO A 67 -6.28 -2.35 -0.33
CA PRO A 67 -5.80 -1.96 1.00
C PRO A 67 -5.35 -3.15 1.85
N LYS A 68 -6.05 -4.28 1.80
CA LYS A 68 -5.67 -5.52 2.50
C LYS A 68 -4.30 -6.04 2.02
N ALA A 69 -4.08 -6.11 0.71
CA ALA A 69 -2.81 -6.56 0.14
C ALA A 69 -1.67 -5.58 0.50
N PHE A 70 -1.96 -4.28 0.51
CA PHE A 70 -1.01 -3.25 0.92
C PHE A 70 -0.68 -3.33 2.42
N PHE A 71 -1.67 -3.54 3.27
CA PHE A 71 -1.49 -3.78 4.70
C PHE A 71 -0.59 -4.99 4.98
N ALA A 72 -0.66 -6.07 4.18
CA ALA A 72 0.22 -7.24 4.34
C ALA A 72 1.72 -6.89 4.22
N THR A 73 2.06 -5.75 3.60
CA THR A 73 3.44 -5.27 3.49
C THR A 73 3.90 -4.38 4.65
N LEU A 74 3.03 -4.06 5.60
CA LEU A 74 3.37 -3.28 6.79
C LEU A 74 4.33 -4.08 7.69
N THR A 75 5.14 -3.37 8.47
CA THR A 75 6.13 -4.00 9.35
C THR A 75 5.48 -5.03 10.28
N ASN A 76 6.11 -6.18 10.44
CA ASN A 76 5.71 -7.28 11.34
C ASN A 76 4.33 -7.91 11.06
N VAL A 77 3.75 -7.70 9.86
CA VAL A 77 2.44 -8.26 9.51
C VAL A 77 2.57 -9.60 8.81
N ASN A 78 3.35 -9.68 7.73
CA ASN A 78 3.50 -10.90 6.96
C ASN A 78 4.94 -11.09 6.48
N PHE A 79 5.58 -12.20 6.85
CA PHE A 79 6.93 -12.59 6.46
C PHE A 79 6.96 -13.88 5.63
N ASP A 80 5.81 -14.38 5.19
CA ASP A 80 5.71 -15.54 4.34
C ASP A 80 5.88 -15.13 2.85
N PRO A 81 7.01 -15.51 2.21
CA PRO A 81 7.27 -15.14 0.82
C PRO A 81 6.21 -15.73 -0.14
N ALA A 82 5.72 -16.95 0.12
CA ALA A 82 4.72 -17.57 -0.73
C ALA A 82 3.41 -16.76 -0.73
N ARG A 83 3.01 -16.26 0.44
CA ARG A 83 1.82 -15.43 0.55
C ARG A 83 1.97 -14.06 -0.12
N ILE A 84 3.15 -13.46 -0.07
CA ILE A 84 3.43 -12.21 -0.79
C ILE A 84 3.41 -12.43 -2.31
N ILE A 85 3.94 -13.56 -2.78
CA ILE A 85 3.87 -13.94 -4.20
C ILE A 85 2.42 -14.11 -4.66
N GLU A 86 1.57 -14.78 -3.87
CA GLU A 86 0.13 -14.89 -4.18
C GLU A 86 -0.54 -13.51 -4.33
N PHE A 87 -0.27 -12.58 -3.41
CA PHE A 87 -0.77 -11.21 -3.52
C PHE A 87 -0.24 -10.51 -4.78
N ALA A 88 1.03 -10.69 -5.12
CA ALA A 88 1.61 -10.10 -6.32
C ALA A 88 0.94 -10.63 -7.60
N GLN A 89 0.76 -11.94 -7.71
CA GLN A 89 0.07 -12.57 -8.85
C GLN A 89 -1.38 -12.08 -8.96
N GLN A 90 -2.11 -12.04 -7.85
CA GLN A 90 -3.48 -11.53 -7.82
C GLN A 90 -3.56 -10.04 -8.20
N SER A 91 -2.58 -9.22 -7.79
CA SER A 91 -2.51 -7.81 -8.19
C SER A 91 -2.34 -7.66 -9.70
N HIS A 92 -1.57 -8.55 -10.33
CA HIS A 92 -1.39 -8.57 -11.78
C HIS A 92 -2.70 -8.90 -12.51
N GLU A 93 -3.42 -9.93 -12.08
CA GLU A 93 -4.73 -10.30 -12.62
C GLU A 93 -5.73 -9.14 -12.50
N PHE A 94 -5.78 -8.49 -11.36
CA PHE A 94 -6.66 -7.36 -11.10
C PHE A 94 -6.30 -6.14 -11.96
N LYS A 95 -4.99 -5.86 -12.12
CA LYS A 95 -4.53 -4.80 -13.02
C LYS A 95 -4.99 -5.05 -14.45
N GLN A 96 -4.79 -6.25 -14.97
CA GLN A 96 -5.21 -6.62 -16.34
C GLN A 96 -6.73 -6.49 -16.52
N ARG A 97 -7.51 -6.95 -15.55
CA ARG A 97 -8.97 -6.85 -15.55
C ARG A 97 -9.43 -5.40 -15.61
N LEU A 98 -8.91 -4.54 -14.73
CA LEU A 98 -9.23 -3.10 -14.71
C LEU A 98 -8.79 -2.42 -16.01
N GLU A 99 -7.59 -2.68 -16.49
CA GLU A 99 -7.08 -2.10 -17.73
C GLU A 99 -8.02 -2.42 -18.90
N GLN A 100 -8.43 -3.66 -19.04
CA GLN A 100 -9.36 -4.06 -20.10
C GLN A 100 -10.70 -3.35 -19.99
N GLN A 101 -11.29 -3.30 -18.79
CA GLN A 101 -12.58 -2.65 -18.55
C GLN A 101 -12.51 -1.13 -18.80
N VAL A 102 -11.48 -0.47 -18.27
CA VAL A 102 -11.30 0.99 -18.42
C VAL A 102 -11.04 1.37 -19.86
N ARG A 103 -10.20 0.62 -20.59
CA ARG A 103 -9.95 0.88 -22.03
C ARG A 103 -11.23 0.74 -22.86
N ALA A 104 -12.04 -0.26 -22.57
CA ALA A 104 -13.32 -0.46 -23.25
C ALA A 104 -14.29 0.71 -22.95
N ALA A 105 -14.46 1.09 -21.70
CA ALA A 105 -15.31 2.19 -21.29
C ALA A 105 -14.82 3.54 -21.86
N ALA A 106 -13.53 3.83 -21.77
CA ALA A 106 -12.92 5.04 -22.31
C ALA A 106 -13.17 5.17 -23.82
N THR A 107 -13.05 4.07 -24.58
CA THR A 107 -13.35 4.05 -26.01
C THR A 107 -14.81 4.41 -26.30
N LEU A 108 -15.76 3.89 -25.50
CA LEU A 108 -17.18 4.14 -25.67
C LEU A 108 -17.57 5.61 -25.44
N ILE A 109 -16.91 6.27 -24.48
CA ILE A 109 -17.23 7.67 -24.13
C ILE A 109 -16.30 8.70 -24.77
N GLY A 110 -15.30 8.24 -25.56
CA GLY A 110 -14.31 9.13 -26.18
C GLY A 110 -13.34 9.76 -25.16
N PHE A 111 -13.08 9.09 -24.03
CA PHE A 111 -12.13 9.54 -23.03
C PHE A 111 -10.70 9.19 -23.44
N GLU A 112 -9.80 10.18 -23.42
CA GLU A 112 -8.39 9.97 -23.74
C GLU A 112 -7.64 9.47 -22.51
N ILE A 113 -7.06 8.27 -22.61
CA ILE A 113 -6.26 7.68 -21.53
C ILE A 113 -4.92 8.45 -21.47
N PRO A 114 -4.55 8.98 -20.29
CA PRO A 114 -3.28 9.70 -20.14
C PRO A 114 -2.08 8.76 -20.30
N ALA A 115 -0.88 9.34 -20.41
CA ALA A 115 0.36 8.58 -20.44
C ALA A 115 0.47 7.67 -19.19
N LEU A 116 0.82 6.41 -19.43
CA LEU A 116 0.92 5.42 -18.35
C LEU A 116 2.16 5.68 -17.50
N SER A 117 1.99 5.66 -16.17
CA SER A 117 3.11 5.68 -15.24
C SER A 117 3.94 4.40 -15.34
N ALA A 118 5.17 4.41 -14.79
CA ALA A 118 6.00 3.20 -14.71
C ALA A 118 5.27 2.07 -13.98
N ALA A 119 4.57 2.37 -12.89
CA ALA A 119 3.76 1.40 -12.15
C ALA A 119 2.60 0.82 -12.98
N ALA A 120 1.92 1.65 -13.79
CA ALA A 120 0.85 1.19 -14.67
C ALA A 120 1.35 0.24 -15.78
N GLN A 121 2.60 0.43 -16.22
CA GLN A 121 3.28 -0.41 -17.21
C GLN A 121 4.01 -1.62 -16.60
N PHE A 122 4.08 -1.70 -15.26
CA PHE A 122 4.81 -2.74 -14.55
C PHE A 122 4.06 -4.07 -14.62
N ASP A 123 4.57 -4.98 -15.44
CA ASP A 123 4.01 -6.32 -15.61
C ASP A 123 4.80 -7.36 -14.83
N LEU A 124 4.06 -8.29 -14.22
CA LEU A 124 4.66 -9.38 -13.46
C LEU A 124 4.80 -10.63 -14.33
N PRO A 125 5.93 -11.36 -14.20
CA PRO A 125 6.11 -12.63 -14.88
C PRO A 125 5.15 -13.68 -14.32
N THR A 126 4.78 -14.65 -15.15
CA THR A 126 3.98 -15.78 -14.72
C THR A 126 4.76 -16.70 -13.78
N ASP A 127 6.08 -16.81 -14.01
CA ASP A 127 6.96 -17.58 -13.14
C ASP A 127 7.34 -16.74 -11.90
N SER A 128 6.89 -17.20 -10.74
CA SER A 128 7.18 -16.55 -9.45
C SER A 128 8.67 -16.46 -9.13
N SER A 129 9.50 -17.36 -9.68
CA SER A 129 10.96 -17.32 -9.48
C SER A 129 11.62 -16.08 -10.11
N GLU A 130 10.97 -15.46 -11.10
CA GLU A 130 11.45 -14.26 -11.77
C GLU A 130 11.03 -12.95 -11.08
N LEU A 131 10.11 -13.00 -10.11
CA LEU A 131 9.61 -11.79 -9.41
C LEU A 131 10.73 -11.03 -8.70
N LEU A 132 11.68 -11.71 -8.09
CA LEU A 132 12.82 -11.08 -7.41
C LEU A 132 13.73 -10.30 -8.36
N ALA A 133 13.78 -10.67 -9.65
CA ALA A 133 14.54 -9.91 -10.65
C ALA A 133 13.96 -8.51 -10.90
N LEU A 134 12.69 -8.29 -10.56
CA LEU A 134 12.01 -7.00 -10.68
C LEU A 134 12.25 -6.07 -9.48
N ALA A 135 12.74 -6.58 -8.36
CA ALA A 135 12.88 -5.82 -7.12
C ALA A 135 13.68 -4.50 -7.28
N PRO A 136 14.76 -4.42 -8.06
CA PRO A 136 15.47 -3.14 -8.26
C PRO A 136 14.61 -2.05 -8.90
N GLN A 137 13.65 -2.42 -9.78
CA GLN A 137 12.74 -1.49 -10.43
C GLN A 137 11.56 -1.08 -9.52
N ALA A 138 11.20 -1.96 -8.60
CA ALA A 138 10.07 -1.82 -7.69
C ALA A 138 10.47 -1.23 -6.32
N ALA A 139 11.75 -1.09 -6.02
CA ALA A 139 12.25 -0.67 -4.72
C ALA A 139 11.55 0.60 -4.22
N VAL A 140 11.07 0.59 -2.97
CA VAL A 140 10.33 1.73 -2.40
C VAL A 140 11.16 3.01 -2.31
N ASN A 141 12.49 2.89 -2.30
CA ASN A 141 13.44 4.01 -2.33
C ASN A 141 14.05 4.24 -3.72
N ARG A 142 13.43 3.74 -4.80
CA ARG A 142 13.93 3.92 -6.18
C ARG A 142 14.17 5.40 -6.48
N GLY A 143 15.24 5.67 -7.22
CA GLY A 143 15.68 7.04 -7.51
C GLY A 143 16.54 7.68 -6.42
N HIS A 144 16.87 6.99 -5.32
CA HIS A 144 17.67 7.53 -4.22
C HIS A 144 19.07 8.00 -4.64
N ASP A 145 19.62 7.47 -5.74
CA ASP A 145 20.92 7.90 -6.27
C ASP A 145 20.87 9.18 -7.11
N SER A 146 19.66 9.60 -7.54
CA SER A 146 19.48 10.70 -8.49
C SER A 146 18.55 11.81 -7.98
N GLN A 147 17.73 11.55 -6.99
CA GLN A 147 16.80 12.50 -6.40
C GLN A 147 17.32 13.04 -5.07
N HIS A 148 16.88 14.24 -4.69
CA HIS A 148 17.17 14.80 -3.37
C HIS A 148 16.60 13.90 -2.26
N GLU A 149 17.31 13.77 -1.15
CA GLU A 149 16.90 12.90 -0.03
C GLU A 149 15.53 13.28 0.56
N ASP A 150 15.14 14.54 0.55
CA ASP A 150 13.82 14.99 1.00
C ASP A 150 12.70 14.45 0.10
N VAL A 151 12.93 14.33 -1.21
CA VAL A 151 11.96 13.75 -2.14
C VAL A 151 11.72 12.29 -1.80
N ILE A 152 12.79 11.53 -1.63
CA ILE A 152 12.69 10.11 -1.24
C ILE A 152 12.05 9.99 0.15
N GLY A 153 12.47 10.81 1.10
CA GLY A 153 11.92 10.83 2.46
C GLY A 153 10.41 11.10 2.50
N LEU A 154 9.94 12.09 1.73
CA LEU A 154 8.51 12.41 1.66
C LEU A 154 7.70 11.33 0.93
N ARG A 155 8.23 10.73 -0.15
CA ARG A 155 7.57 9.56 -0.78
C ARG A 155 7.39 8.42 0.23
N LEU A 156 8.43 8.11 0.99
CA LEU A 156 8.39 7.07 2.02
C LEU A 156 7.43 7.43 3.16
N LEU A 157 7.39 8.70 3.59
CA LEU A 157 6.44 9.18 4.59
C LEU A 157 4.99 8.97 4.12
N CYS A 158 4.67 9.36 2.88
CA CYS A 158 3.36 9.14 2.28
C CYS A 158 3.03 7.63 2.21
N LEU A 159 3.98 6.82 1.72
CA LEU A 159 3.77 5.38 1.59
C LEU A 159 3.48 4.71 2.94
N TYR A 160 4.25 5.04 3.98
CA TYR A 160 4.05 4.43 5.30
C TYR A 160 2.82 4.97 6.04
N GLY A 161 2.50 6.24 5.89
CA GLY A 161 1.24 6.79 6.37
C GLY A 161 0.04 6.08 5.75
N LEU A 162 0.09 5.88 4.43
CA LEU A 162 -0.96 5.16 3.71
C LEU A 162 -1.04 3.67 4.10
N LYS A 163 0.09 3.00 4.40
CA LYS A 163 0.08 1.62 4.95
C LYS A 163 -0.66 1.55 6.29
N GLY A 164 -0.45 2.55 7.16
CA GLY A 164 -1.18 2.65 8.42
C GLY A 164 -2.68 2.83 8.21
N ALA A 165 -3.09 3.72 7.32
CA ALA A 165 -4.49 3.90 6.96
C ALA A 165 -5.10 2.62 6.38
N ALA A 166 -4.39 1.91 5.49
CA ALA A 166 -4.85 0.65 4.91
C ALA A 166 -5.07 -0.46 5.96
N ALA A 167 -4.25 -0.48 7.01
CA ALA A 167 -4.45 -1.41 8.14
C ALA A 167 -5.79 -1.14 8.83
N TYR A 168 -6.11 0.10 9.12
CA TYR A 168 -7.38 0.47 9.73
C TYR A 168 -8.57 0.29 8.77
N MET A 169 -8.39 0.51 7.46
CA MET A 169 -9.41 0.19 6.45
C MET A 169 -9.77 -1.31 6.48
N GLU A 170 -8.78 -2.20 6.54
CA GLU A 170 -9.02 -3.65 6.63
C GLU A 170 -9.70 -4.03 7.95
N HIS A 171 -9.30 -3.44 9.08
CA HIS A 171 -9.96 -3.69 10.36
C HIS A 171 -11.42 -3.23 10.34
N ALA A 172 -11.71 -2.04 9.79
CA ALA A 172 -13.07 -1.53 9.65
C ALA A 172 -13.91 -2.42 8.71
N ARG A 173 -13.32 -2.86 7.58
CA ARG A 173 -13.96 -3.76 6.63
C ARG A 173 -14.37 -5.09 7.28
N VAL A 174 -13.52 -5.69 8.10
CA VAL A 174 -13.83 -6.92 8.85
C VAL A 174 -15.03 -6.73 9.79
N LEU A 175 -15.24 -5.50 10.27
CA LEU A 175 -16.41 -5.11 11.08
C LEU A 175 -17.61 -4.63 10.22
N GLY A 176 -17.57 -4.86 8.91
CA GLY A 176 -18.65 -4.51 7.99
C GLY A 176 -18.74 -3.02 7.64
N GLN A 177 -17.68 -2.25 7.89
CA GLN A 177 -17.63 -0.82 7.56
C GLN A 177 -16.74 -0.59 6.34
N THR A 178 -17.30 0.01 5.30
CA THR A 178 -16.59 0.42 4.08
C THR A 178 -17.11 1.78 3.59
N ASP A 179 -16.26 2.52 2.86
CA ASP A 179 -16.63 3.80 2.26
C ASP A 179 -15.97 3.95 0.88
N ASN A 180 -16.79 4.10 -0.16
CA ASN A 180 -16.34 4.24 -1.54
C ASN A 180 -15.50 5.52 -1.77
N ALA A 181 -15.75 6.59 -1.00
CA ALA A 181 -14.96 7.81 -1.11
C ALA A 181 -13.55 7.60 -0.53
N ILE A 182 -13.42 6.82 0.53
CA ILE A 182 -12.11 6.44 1.11
C ILE A 182 -11.35 5.54 0.13
N PHE A 183 -12.01 4.56 -0.51
CA PHE A 183 -11.36 3.75 -1.55
C PHE A 183 -10.91 4.58 -2.74
N ALA A 184 -11.71 5.55 -3.18
CA ALA A 184 -11.33 6.46 -4.26
C ALA A 184 -10.07 7.27 -3.90
N GLU A 185 -10.05 7.86 -2.70
CA GLU A 185 -8.92 8.63 -2.18
C GLU A 185 -7.65 7.77 -2.03
N TYR A 186 -7.78 6.53 -1.54
CA TYR A 186 -6.70 5.55 -1.48
C TYR A 186 -6.08 5.29 -2.87
N HIS A 187 -6.91 4.99 -3.87
CA HIS A 187 -6.42 4.72 -5.23
C HIS A 187 -5.81 5.95 -5.90
N GLU A 188 -6.37 7.15 -5.66
CA GLU A 188 -5.79 8.41 -6.13
C GLU A 188 -4.37 8.61 -5.59
N ILE A 189 -4.18 8.46 -4.28
CA ILE A 189 -2.88 8.62 -3.62
C ILE A 189 -1.88 7.56 -4.10
N MET A 190 -2.29 6.29 -4.18
CA MET A 190 -1.44 5.21 -4.66
C MET A 190 -1.03 5.40 -6.13
N ALA A 191 -1.96 5.83 -6.98
CA ALA A 191 -1.68 6.16 -8.38
C ALA A 191 -0.67 7.32 -8.49
N PHE A 192 -0.85 8.38 -7.70
CA PHE A 192 0.08 9.50 -7.63
C PHE A 192 1.49 9.04 -7.21
N LEU A 193 1.60 8.25 -6.14
CA LEU A 193 2.91 7.72 -5.69
C LEU A 193 3.55 6.82 -6.74
N GLY A 194 2.76 6.13 -7.57
CA GLY A 194 3.22 5.31 -8.71
C GLY A 194 3.79 6.11 -9.88
N THR A 195 3.69 7.44 -9.87
CA THR A 195 4.33 8.33 -10.87
C THR A 195 5.75 8.76 -10.47
N ASP A 196 6.25 8.32 -9.31
CA ASP A 196 7.52 8.77 -8.73
C ASP A 196 7.63 10.30 -8.59
N PRO A 197 6.65 10.95 -7.94
CA PRO A 197 6.59 12.41 -7.85
C PRO A 197 7.84 13.00 -7.21
N SER A 198 8.30 14.18 -7.71
CA SER A 198 9.49 14.86 -7.21
C SER A 198 9.23 16.27 -6.69
N ASP A 199 8.01 16.78 -6.82
CA ASP A 199 7.64 18.07 -6.28
C ASP A 199 7.41 17.97 -4.77
N LEU A 200 8.25 18.63 -3.97
CA LEU A 200 8.21 18.60 -2.51
C LEU A 200 6.89 19.13 -1.94
N LYS A 201 6.31 20.15 -2.60
CA LYS A 201 5.05 20.71 -2.13
C LYS A 201 3.91 19.72 -2.35
N GLN A 202 3.82 19.11 -3.53
CA GLN A 202 2.81 18.10 -3.79
C GLN A 202 2.94 16.90 -2.84
N LEU A 203 4.16 16.44 -2.57
CA LEU A 203 4.41 15.35 -1.61
C LEU A 203 4.00 15.73 -0.19
N LEU A 204 4.28 16.96 0.25
CA LEU A 204 3.85 17.44 1.56
C LEU A 204 2.32 17.53 1.64
N ASP A 205 1.68 18.13 0.62
CA ASP A 205 0.22 18.23 0.54
C ASP A 205 -0.42 16.82 0.56
N THR A 206 0.16 15.84 -0.16
CA THR A 206 -0.29 14.43 -0.14
C THR A 206 -0.13 13.80 1.24
N SER A 207 0.97 14.09 1.97
CA SER A 207 1.14 13.56 3.33
C SER A 207 0.05 14.07 4.28
N MET A 208 -0.36 15.34 4.14
CA MET A 208 -1.47 15.92 4.90
C MET A 208 -2.82 15.31 4.48
N GLN A 209 -3.03 15.08 3.18
CA GLN A 209 -4.21 14.40 2.66
C GLN A 209 -4.35 12.99 3.25
N ILE A 210 -3.26 12.22 3.31
CA ILE A 210 -3.24 10.89 3.95
C ILE A 210 -3.65 10.98 5.42
N GLY A 211 -3.17 12.00 6.15
CA GLY A 211 -3.57 12.22 7.54
C GLY A 211 -5.06 12.47 7.71
N LEU A 212 -5.65 13.28 6.84
CA LEU A 212 -7.10 13.56 6.83
C LEU A 212 -7.92 12.33 6.42
N MET A 213 -7.45 11.57 5.42
CA MET A 213 -8.07 10.32 5.04
C MET A 213 -8.03 9.32 6.20
N ASN A 214 -6.89 9.17 6.87
CA ASN A 214 -6.76 8.27 8.02
C ASN A 214 -7.69 8.66 9.17
N TYR A 215 -7.93 9.95 9.40
CA TYR A 215 -8.93 10.40 10.37
C TYR A 215 -10.33 9.83 10.06
N LYS A 216 -10.78 9.93 8.79
CA LYS A 216 -12.07 9.36 8.36
C LYS A 216 -12.10 7.83 8.51
N VAL A 217 -10.97 7.15 8.21
CA VAL A 217 -10.84 5.70 8.39
C VAL A 217 -10.97 5.32 9.87
N MET A 218 -10.37 6.10 10.77
CA MET A 218 -10.49 5.86 12.22
C MET A 218 -11.91 6.08 12.72
N GLU A 219 -12.64 7.09 12.22
CA GLU A 219 -14.08 7.27 12.52
C GLU A 219 -14.90 6.06 12.07
N MET A 220 -14.60 5.54 10.88
CA MET A 220 -15.26 4.34 10.34
C MET A 220 -14.95 3.10 11.19
N LEU A 221 -13.72 2.94 11.65
CA LEU A 221 -13.32 1.85 12.54
C LEU A 221 -13.99 1.96 13.91
N ASP A 222 -13.98 3.15 14.54
CA ASP A 222 -14.64 3.41 15.82
C ASP A 222 -16.14 3.08 15.73
N LYS A 223 -16.78 3.46 14.63
CA LYS A 223 -18.18 3.09 14.37
C LYS A 223 -18.35 1.57 14.33
N GLY A 224 -17.50 0.86 13.59
CA GLY A 224 -17.56 -0.60 13.47
C GLY A 224 -17.35 -1.31 14.81
N GLU A 225 -16.40 -0.86 15.60
CA GLU A 225 -16.13 -1.39 16.95
C GLU A 225 -17.30 -1.12 17.89
N THR A 226 -17.81 0.11 17.90
CA THR A 226 -18.94 0.50 18.76
C THR A 226 -20.22 -0.26 18.39
N ASP A 227 -20.52 -0.39 17.09
CA ASP A 227 -21.69 -1.14 16.62
C ASP A 227 -21.58 -2.64 16.95
N THR A 228 -20.36 -3.20 16.95
CA THR A 228 -20.13 -4.64 17.18
C THR A 228 -20.00 -4.98 18.66
N PHE A 229 -19.27 -4.19 19.43
CA PHE A 229 -18.87 -4.52 20.80
C PHE A 229 -19.47 -3.58 21.87
N GLY A 230 -20.08 -2.48 21.46
CA GLY A 230 -20.53 -1.41 22.36
C GLY A 230 -19.39 -0.54 22.88
N HIS A 231 -19.73 0.50 23.62
CA HIS A 231 -18.73 1.36 24.25
C HIS A 231 -17.97 0.62 25.37
N PRO A 232 -16.65 0.82 25.50
CA PRO A 232 -15.87 0.24 26.57
C PRO A 232 -16.41 0.61 27.95
N GLN A 233 -16.58 -0.40 28.82
CA GLN A 233 -17.01 -0.22 30.21
C GLN A 233 -15.86 -0.64 31.13
N PRO A 234 -15.48 0.19 32.13
CA PRO A 234 -14.50 -0.20 33.12
C PRO A 234 -14.93 -1.49 33.83
N THR A 235 -14.10 -2.51 33.76
CA THR A 235 -14.39 -3.81 34.37
C THR A 235 -13.27 -4.21 35.32
N THR A 236 -13.63 -4.60 36.53
CA THR A 236 -12.68 -5.15 37.49
C THR A 236 -12.41 -6.62 37.16
N VAL A 237 -11.18 -6.94 36.82
CA VAL A 237 -10.76 -8.32 36.58
C VAL A 237 -9.89 -8.83 37.74
N ASN A 238 -10.18 -10.04 38.24
CA ASN A 238 -9.35 -10.71 39.24
C ASN A 238 -8.11 -11.30 38.56
N VAL A 239 -6.98 -10.60 38.65
CA VAL A 239 -5.70 -11.11 38.18
C VAL A 239 -5.07 -12.00 39.23
N LYS A 240 -5.54 -13.24 39.40
CA LYS A 240 -4.85 -14.27 40.17
C LYS A 240 -3.96 -15.07 39.22
N THR A 241 -2.70 -14.71 39.15
CA THR A 241 -1.69 -15.55 38.49
C THR A 241 -1.33 -16.67 39.48
N LYS A 242 -1.49 -17.94 39.09
CA LYS A 242 -0.81 -19.03 39.79
C LYS A 242 0.70 -18.81 39.60
N LYS A 243 1.44 -18.69 40.70
CA LYS A 243 2.90 -18.82 40.63
C LYS A 243 3.19 -20.22 40.07
N GLY A 244 3.83 -20.27 38.89
CA GLY A 244 4.44 -21.51 38.38
C GLY A 244 5.62 -21.92 39.27
#